data_e6f6d227273597a608fb568139cd7c9b
#
_entry.id   e6f6d227273597a608fb568139cd7c9b
#
_cell.length_a   1.000
_cell.length_b   1.000
_cell.length_c   1.000
_cell.angle_alpha   90.00
_cell.angle_beta   90.00
_cell.angle_gamma   90.00
#
_symmetry.space_group_name_H-M   'P 1'
#
loop_
_entity.id
_entity.type
_entity.pdbx_description
1 polymer ?
#
loop_
_entity_poly.entity_id
_entity_poly.type
_entity_poly.pdbx_seq_one_letter_code
_entity_poly.pdbx_strand_id
1 'polypeptide(L)'
;MELKINQIILHLLDLGASEPLLSDRPMDLDADLFDYFTAVLERAFATDEAKNCRFSPDSAFAQEMAHNQDFVDLSRRIAGVIFEQMLQYPAIPAGDLAVVDFTADAVPFYGVLKLNYRPGYTHHTETMGNGRFSSMVPQRTLLPGTPKADEAALIDRANGAVRMIEKKFQLDEKKDFYLSTRVFGCTEALQERAKLKAVCETAVAAVKEAYPEPEELDDVPPFDGGTETAVELMVCNQAVDNTISVEDVRTRMREAYPLAAPKFEQALADTGVREDDRVTVSPARMRRMESRSFKTESGIEIKIPAELCNSDDAVEFIHSATGGLSLLIKDVLV
;
A
#
# COMPACT_ATOMS: atom_id res chain seq x y z
N MET A 1 -5.92 7.46 -18.39
CA MET A 1 -6.56 6.25 -17.81
C MET A 1 -7.86 6.01 -18.54
N GLU A 2 -7.99 4.86 -19.17
CA GLU A 2 -9.21 4.45 -19.88
C GLU A 2 -10.04 3.58 -18.93
N LEU A 3 -11.25 4.06 -18.57
CA LEU A 3 -12.18 3.34 -17.70
C LEU A 3 -13.32 2.76 -18.53
N LYS A 4 -13.65 1.49 -18.27
CA LYS A 4 -14.80 0.82 -18.86
C LYS A 4 -15.60 0.12 -17.78
N ILE A 5 -16.79 0.61 -17.48
CA ILE A 5 -17.72 0.00 -16.54
C ILE A 5 -18.44 -1.15 -17.26
N ASN A 6 -18.38 -2.35 -16.67
CA ASN A 6 -19.08 -3.52 -17.17
C ASN A 6 -20.48 -3.62 -16.56
N GLN A 7 -20.59 -3.48 -15.24
CA GLN A 7 -21.86 -3.52 -14.51
C GLN A 7 -21.73 -2.87 -13.13
N ILE A 8 -22.85 -2.40 -12.61
CA ILE A 8 -22.97 -1.82 -11.25
C ILE A 8 -24.15 -2.47 -10.55
N ILE A 9 -23.98 -2.84 -9.28
CA ILE A 9 -25.07 -3.26 -8.40
C ILE A 9 -25.16 -2.26 -7.25
N LEU A 10 -26.34 -1.72 -7.01
CA LEU A 10 -26.61 -0.75 -5.96
C LEU A 10 -27.38 -1.43 -4.83
N HIS A 11 -26.86 -1.34 -3.60
CA HIS A 11 -27.51 -1.80 -2.37
C HIS A 11 -27.81 -0.60 -1.47
N LEU A 12 -28.95 -0.64 -0.79
CA LEU A 12 -29.35 0.43 0.14
C LEU A 12 -29.07 0.00 1.57
N LEU A 13 -28.19 0.75 2.24
CA LEU A 13 -27.76 0.49 3.62
C LEU A 13 -28.35 1.58 4.54
N ASP A 14 -29.67 1.49 4.76
CA ASP A 14 -30.42 2.42 5.61
C ASP A 14 -30.55 1.85 7.02
N LEU A 15 -30.00 2.53 8.01
CA LEU A 15 -30.10 2.16 9.43
C LEU A 15 -31.53 2.32 10.01
N GLY A 16 -32.46 2.93 9.26
CA GLY A 16 -33.87 2.95 9.60
C GLY A 16 -34.58 1.62 9.35
N ALA A 17 -33.97 0.71 8.59
CA ALA A 17 -34.45 -0.63 8.32
C ALA A 17 -33.72 -1.67 9.18
N SER A 18 -34.38 -2.80 9.49
CA SER A 18 -33.75 -3.92 10.21
C SER A 18 -32.79 -4.72 9.36
N GLU A 19 -32.93 -4.65 8.04
CA GLU A 19 -32.12 -5.38 7.06
C GLU A 19 -31.79 -4.45 5.88
N PRO A 20 -30.64 -4.64 5.22
CA PRO A 20 -30.30 -3.87 4.03
C PRO A 20 -31.16 -4.30 2.86
N LEU A 21 -31.47 -3.38 1.95
CA LEU A 21 -32.08 -3.75 0.68
C LEU A 21 -30.98 -4.19 -0.28
N LEU A 22 -30.86 -5.49 -0.52
CA LEU A 22 -29.86 -6.08 -1.39
C LEU A 22 -30.46 -6.35 -2.77
N SER A 23 -29.93 -5.67 -3.80
CA SER A 23 -30.29 -5.93 -5.19
C SER A 23 -29.79 -7.29 -5.65
N ASP A 24 -30.54 -7.93 -6.51
CA ASP A 24 -30.27 -9.25 -7.10
C ASP A 24 -29.89 -9.19 -8.58
N ARG A 25 -29.75 -8.00 -9.12
CA ARG A 25 -29.31 -7.73 -10.51
C ARG A 25 -28.60 -6.39 -10.64
N PRO A 26 -27.74 -6.22 -11.68
CA PRO A 26 -27.16 -4.94 -12.02
C PRO A 26 -28.24 -3.89 -12.32
N MET A 27 -27.92 -2.62 -12.03
CA MET A 27 -28.77 -1.49 -12.37
C MET A 27 -28.63 -1.13 -13.85
N ASP A 28 -29.71 -0.60 -14.44
CA ASP A 28 -29.66 -0.02 -15.76
C ASP A 28 -28.95 1.34 -15.70
N LEU A 29 -27.95 1.54 -16.57
CA LEU A 29 -27.17 2.78 -16.64
C LEU A 29 -27.63 3.59 -17.85
N ASP A 30 -28.19 4.77 -17.61
CA ASP A 30 -28.28 5.82 -18.62
C ASP A 30 -26.95 6.60 -18.73
N ALA A 31 -26.90 7.56 -19.66
CA ALA A 31 -25.69 8.34 -19.89
C ALA A 31 -25.27 9.16 -18.65
N ASP A 32 -26.22 9.75 -17.93
CA ASP A 32 -25.93 10.60 -16.77
C ASP A 32 -25.38 9.78 -15.61
N LEU A 33 -25.95 8.60 -15.35
CA LEU A 33 -25.43 7.67 -14.31
C LEU A 33 -24.09 7.09 -14.70
N PHE A 34 -23.89 6.75 -15.98
CA PHE A 34 -22.60 6.26 -16.46
C PHE A 34 -21.51 7.32 -16.25
N ASP A 35 -21.76 8.57 -16.63
CA ASP A 35 -20.84 9.69 -16.45
C ASP A 35 -20.58 9.96 -14.96
N TYR A 36 -21.62 9.89 -14.13
CA TYR A 36 -21.49 10.04 -12.68
C TYR A 36 -20.54 9.00 -12.08
N PHE A 37 -20.77 7.71 -12.34
CA PHE A 37 -19.92 6.65 -11.77
C PHE A 37 -18.52 6.63 -12.36
N THR A 38 -18.36 6.96 -13.63
CA THR A 38 -17.04 7.15 -14.25
C THR A 38 -16.26 8.23 -13.52
N ALA A 39 -16.86 9.39 -13.26
CA ALA A 39 -16.22 10.47 -12.53
C ALA A 39 -15.93 10.11 -11.05
N VAL A 40 -16.77 9.28 -10.39
CA VAL A 40 -16.51 8.77 -9.04
C VAL A 40 -15.26 7.89 -9.03
N LEU A 41 -15.13 6.97 -9.99
CA LEU A 41 -13.99 6.08 -10.13
C LEU A 41 -12.70 6.84 -10.44
N GLU A 42 -12.74 7.78 -11.40
CA GLU A 42 -11.59 8.63 -11.74
C GLU A 42 -11.07 9.40 -10.52
N ARG A 43 -11.98 9.99 -9.75
CA ARG A 43 -11.60 10.69 -8.50
C ARG A 43 -11.03 9.75 -7.46
N ALA A 44 -11.56 8.53 -7.33
CA ALA A 44 -11.04 7.55 -6.40
C ALA A 44 -9.61 7.10 -6.77
N PHE A 45 -9.28 7.05 -8.06
CA PHE A 45 -7.91 6.82 -8.51
C PHE A 45 -6.99 8.03 -8.31
N ALA A 46 -7.49 9.26 -8.49
CA ALA A 46 -6.66 10.46 -8.49
C ALA A 46 -6.38 11.04 -7.09
N THR A 47 -7.18 10.68 -6.08
CA THR A 47 -7.06 11.31 -4.76
C THR A 47 -5.82 10.88 -3.99
N ASP A 48 -5.14 11.83 -3.36
CA ASP A 48 -4.00 11.59 -2.46
C ASP A 48 -4.46 11.06 -1.08
N GLU A 49 -5.76 11.15 -0.76
CA GLU A 49 -6.33 10.61 0.48
C GLU A 49 -6.38 9.07 0.49
N ALA A 50 -6.23 8.44 -0.67
CA ALA A 50 -6.29 6.99 -0.79
C ALA A 50 -4.99 6.33 -0.32
N LYS A 51 -5.15 5.25 0.45
CA LYS A 51 -4.07 4.37 0.89
C LYS A 51 -3.91 3.20 -0.08
N ASN A 52 -2.69 2.75 -0.26
CA ASN A 52 -2.44 1.47 -0.89
C ASN A 52 -2.46 0.38 0.18
N CYS A 53 -3.32 -0.61 0.00
CA CYS A 53 -3.50 -1.72 0.93
C CYS A 53 -3.29 -3.05 0.21
N ARG A 54 -3.09 -4.11 0.99
CA ARG A 54 -3.10 -5.49 0.52
C ARG A 54 -3.91 -6.35 1.47
N PHE A 55 -4.53 -7.38 0.96
CA PHE A 55 -5.20 -8.36 1.80
C PHE A 55 -4.20 -9.08 2.70
N SER A 56 -4.56 -9.26 3.97
CA SER A 56 -3.81 -10.13 4.88
C SER A 56 -3.90 -11.59 4.39
N PRO A 57 -2.91 -12.43 4.68
CA PRO A 57 -2.94 -13.84 4.25
C PRO A 57 -4.17 -14.62 4.75
N ASP A 58 -4.72 -14.21 5.88
CA ASP A 58 -5.90 -14.76 6.52
C ASP A 58 -7.20 -14.02 6.19
N SER A 59 -7.18 -13.09 5.22
CA SER A 59 -8.37 -12.36 4.80
C SER A 59 -9.45 -13.30 4.27
N ALA A 60 -10.56 -13.39 5.01
CA ALA A 60 -11.73 -14.19 4.59
C ALA A 60 -12.33 -13.64 3.27
N PHE A 61 -12.32 -12.32 3.10
CA PHE A 61 -12.79 -11.69 1.86
C PHE A 61 -11.94 -12.06 0.65
N ALA A 62 -10.61 -12.06 0.78
CA ALA A 62 -9.72 -12.46 -0.33
C ALA A 62 -9.94 -13.92 -0.72
N GLN A 63 -10.10 -14.80 0.25
CA GLN A 63 -10.39 -16.21 0.02
C GLN A 63 -11.74 -16.39 -0.69
N GLU A 64 -12.76 -15.66 -0.26
CA GLU A 64 -14.06 -15.69 -0.88
C GLU A 64 -14.05 -15.14 -2.31
N MET A 65 -13.40 -14.00 -2.55
CA MET A 65 -13.27 -13.41 -3.88
C MET A 65 -12.56 -14.37 -4.86
N ALA A 66 -11.62 -15.18 -4.37
CA ALA A 66 -10.94 -16.17 -5.18
C ALA A 66 -11.84 -17.37 -5.56
N HIS A 67 -12.82 -17.71 -4.72
CA HIS A 67 -13.69 -18.89 -4.93
C HIS A 67 -15.04 -18.52 -5.56
N ASN A 68 -15.56 -17.30 -5.29
CA ASN A 68 -16.85 -16.85 -5.78
C ASN A 68 -16.69 -16.06 -7.08
N GLN A 69 -17.19 -16.61 -8.20
CA GLN A 69 -17.17 -15.95 -9.50
C GLN A 69 -18.47 -15.19 -9.81
N ASP A 70 -19.50 -15.32 -8.98
CA ASP A 70 -20.76 -14.59 -9.14
C ASP A 70 -20.63 -13.20 -8.54
N PHE A 71 -20.67 -12.19 -9.41
CA PHE A 71 -20.54 -10.80 -9.01
C PHE A 71 -21.72 -10.31 -8.17
N VAL A 72 -22.94 -10.81 -8.44
CA VAL A 72 -24.13 -10.44 -7.66
C VAL A 72 -23.99 -10.95 -6.24
N ASP A 73 -23.65 -12.22 -6.07
CA ASP A 73 -23.47 -12.82 -4.74
C ASP A 73 -22.34 -12.15 -3.97
N LEU A 74 -21.19 -11.87 -4.63
CA LEU A 74 -20.08 -11.15 -4.02
C LEU A 74 -20.51 -9.75 -3.54
N SER A 75 -21.25 -9.00 -4.37
CA SER A 75 -21.72 -7.65 -4.04
C SER A 75 -22.67 -7.65 -2.83
N ARG A 76 -23.58 -8.64 -2.77
CA ARG A 76 -24.53 -8.80 -1.66
C ARG A 76 -23.83 -9.13 -0.35
N ARG A 77 -22.78 -9.96 -0.39
CA ARG A 77 -21.98 -10.28 0.81
C ARG A 77 -21.21 -9.06 1.32
N ILE A 78 -20.57 -8.30 0.42
CA ILE A 78 -19.91 -7.04 0.79
C ILE A 78 -20.89 -6.12 1.50
N ALA A 79 -22.07 -5.93 0.89
CA ALA A 79 -23.12 -5.07 1.45
C ALA A 79 -23.60 -5.57 2.82
N GLY A 80 -23.79 -6.88 2.99
CA GLY A 80 -24.19 -7.50 4.26
C GLY A 80 -23.16 -7.26 5.35
N VAL A 81 -21.88 -7.53 5.10
CA VAL A 81 -20.80 -7.32 6.08
C VAL A 81 -20.67 -5.85 6.46
N ILE A 82 -20.77 -4.92 5.48
CA ILE A 82 -20.74 -3.48 5.78
C ILE A 82 -21.94 -3.09 6.65
N PHE A 83 -23.14 -3.58 6.34
CA PHE A 83 -24.34 -3.29 7.12
C PHE A 83 -24.26 -3.82 8.55
N GLU A 84 -23.70 -5.02 8.76
CA GLU A 84 -23.42 -5.55 10.10
C GLU A 84 -22.49 -4.62 10.90
N GLN A 85 -21.43 -4.08 10.27
CA GLN A 85 -20.57 -3.11 10.93
C GLN A 85 -21.32 -1.80 11.25
N MET A 86 -22.24 -1.35 10.39
CA MET A 86 -23.06 -0.15 10.64
C MET A 86 -24.05 -0.37 11.79
N LEU A 87 -24.63 -1.56 11.93
CA LEU A 87 -25.49 -1.92 13.07
C LEU A 87 -24.71 -1.96 14.39
N GLN A 88 -23.51 -2.52 14.35
CA GLN A 88 -22.65 -2.61 15.54
C GLN A 88 -22.09 -1.23 15.94
N TYR A 89 -21.78 -0.38 14.97
CA TYR A 89 -21.16 0.92 15.19
C TYR A 89 -21.97 2.06 14.54
N PRO A 90 -22.94 2.64 15.26
CA PRO A 90 -23.82 3.68 14.73
C PRO A 90 -23.11 4.98 14.29
N ALA A 91 -21.83 5.13 14.59
CA ALA A 91 -21.00 6.21 14.08
C ALA A 91 -20.73 6.10 12.57
N ILE A 92 -20.89 4.91 11.97
CA ILE A 92 -20.74 4.68 10.54
C ILE A 92 -22.04 5.14 9.86
N PRO A 93 -21.99 6.14 8.95
CA PRO A 93 -23.19 6.73 8.37
C PRO A 93 -23.95 5.76 7.46
N ALA A 94 -25.28 5.92 7.42
CA ALA A 94 -26.12 5.28 6.41
C ALA A 94 -25.83 5.84 5.00
N GLY A 95 -26.03 5.01 3.98
CA GLY A 95 -25.77 5.38 2.60
C GLY A 95 -26.05 4.22 1.65
N ASP A 96 -25.93 4.49 0.35
CA ASP A 96 -25.96 3.44 -0.65
C ASP A 96 -24.57 2.89 -0.93
N LEU A 97 -24.52 1.62 -1.28
CA LEU A 97 -23.29 0.92 -1.68
C LEU A 97 -23.40 0.53 -3.14
N ALA A 98 -22.57 1.14 -3.99
CA ALA A 98 -22.42 0.73 -5.36
C ALA A 98 -21.21 -0.19 -5.48
N VAL A 99 -21.44 -1.43 -5.91
CA VAL A 99 -20.39 -2.38 -6.26
C VAL A 99 -20.26 -2.41 -7.78
N VAL A 100 -19.05 -2.16 -8.28
CA VAL A 100 -18.76 -1.91 -9.71
C VAL A 100 -17.78 -2.97 -10.21
N ASP A 101 -18.12 -3.63 -11.29
CA ASP A 101 -17.17 -4.41 -12.10
C ASP A 101 -16.73 -3.55 -13.27
N PHE A 102 -15.42 -3.28 -13.39
CA PHE A 102 -14.88 -2.38 -14.40
C PHE A 102 -13.44 -2.73 -14.77
N THR A 103 -12.94 -2.14 -15.86
CA THR A 103 -11.53 -2.17 -16.24
C THR A 103 -10.93 -0.78 -16.26
N ALA A 104 -9.69 -0.65 -15.83
CA ALA A 104 -8.86 0.55 -15.91
C ALA A 104 -7.57 0.21 -16.64
N ASP A 105 -7.30 0.87 -17.79
CA ASP A 105 -6.15 0.56 -18.65
C ASP A 105 -5.99 -0.95 -18.93
N ALA A 106 -7.11 -1.60 -19.25
CA ALA A 106 -7.26 -3.05 -19.50
C ALA A 106 -7.05 -3.98 -18.27
N VAL A 107 -6.75 -3.46 -17.08
CA VAL A 107 -6.68 -4.24 -15.84
C VAL A 107 -8.07 -4.36 -15.22
N PRO A 108 -8.52 -5.58 -14.83
CA PRO A 108 -9.83 -5.79 -14.23
C PRO A 108 -9.85 -5.38 -12.75
N PHE A 109 -10.90 -4.64 -12.36
CA PHE A 109 -11.11 -4.17 -10.99
C PHE A 109 -12.51 -4.49 -10.47
N TYR A 110 -12.63 -4.61 -9.15
CA TYR A 110 -13.86 -4.38 -8.43
C TYR A 110 -13.77 -3.04 -7.70
N GLY A 111 -14.82 -2.21 -7.84
CA GLY A 111 -15.00 -0.98 -7.07
C GLY A 111 -16.10 -1.16 -6.03
N VAL A 112 -15.81 -0.84 -4.79
CA VAL A 112 -16.81 -0.79 -3.70
C VAL A 112 -16.90 0.66 -3.28
N LEU A 113 -18.02 1.32 -3.57
CA LEU A 113 -18.20 2.76 -3.43
C LEU A 113 -19.35 3.03 -2.47
N LYS A 114 -19.06 3.60 -1.31
CA LYS A 114 -20.08 3.99 -0.33
C LYS A 114 -20.44 5.45 -0.50
N LEU A 115 -21.73 5.72 -0.71
CA LEU A 115 -22.32 7.02 -0.94
C LEU A 115 -23.20 7.38 0.26
N ASN A 116 -22.65 8.12 1.22
CA ASN A 116 -23.37 8.46 2.44
C ASN A 116 -24.53 9.42 2.16
N TYR A 117 -25.64 9.21 2.84
CA TYR A 117 -26.80 10.06 2.73
C TYR A 117 -26.52 11.49 3.21
N ARG A 118 -27.13 12.45 2.52
CA ARG A 118 -27.08 13.87 2.84
C ARG A 118 -28.49 14.35 3.24
N PRO A 119 -28.62 15.14 4.31
CA PRO A 119 -29.87 15.79 4.60
C PRO A 119 -30.15 16.89 3.58
N GLY A 120 -31.38 17.00 3.16
CA GLY A 120 -31.83 18.02 2.23
C GLY A 120 -33.33 18.26 2.36
N TYR A 121 -33.87 19.09 1.49
CA TYR A 121 -35.29 19.37 1.43
C TYR A 121 -35.78 19.21 0.00
N THR A 122 -37.00 18.68 -0.18
CA THR A 122 -37.73 18.70 -1.42
C THR A 122 -39.04 19.43 -1.23
N HIS A 123 -39.62 19.94 -2.29
CA HIS A 123 -40.95 20.50 -2.23
C HIS A 123 -42.00 19.41 -2.44
N HIS A 124 -43.13 19.57 -1.77
CA HIS A 124 -44.33 18.77 -1.97
C HIS A 124 -45.48 19.70 -2.33
N THR A 125 -46.22 19.39 -3.38
CA THR A 125 -47.35 20.18 -3.84
C THR A 125 -48.61 19.33 -3.78
N GLU A 126 -49.63 19.85 -3.09
CA GLU A 126 -50.96 19.23 -2.99
C GLU A 126 -51.99 20.16 -3.62
N THR A 127 -53.00 19.54 -4.21
CA THR A 127 -54.19 20.27 -4.71
C THR A 127 -55.36 19.90 -3.80
N MET A 128 -55.87 20.86 -3.04
CA MET A 128 -57.04 20.70 -2.17
C MET A 128 -58.16 21.58 -2.70
N GLY A 129 -59.21 20.96 -3.23
CA GLY A 129 -60.31 21.70 -3.84
C GLY A 129 -59.84 22.60 -4.99
N ASN A 130 -60.13 23.92 -4.93
CA ASN A 130 -59.68 24.90 -5.93
C ASN A 130 -58.33 25.56 -5.63
N GLY A 131 -57.66 25.14 -4.54
CA GLY A 131 -56.36 25.70 -4.10
C GLY A 131 -55.19 24.77 -4.32
N ARG A 132 -54.01 25.36 -4.60
CA ARG A 132 -52.75 24.63 -4.62
C ARG A 132 -51.96 25.04 -3.39
N PHE A 133 -51.41 24.04 -2.71
CA PHE A 133 -50.58 24.23 -1.51
C PHE A 133 -49.22 23.59 -1.76
N SER A 134 -48.17 24.30 -1.39
CA SER A 134 -46.79 23.80 -1.49
C SER A 134 -46.11 23.85 -0.11
N SER A 135 -45.42 22.81 0.27
CA SER A 135 -44.69 22.69 1.51
C SER A 135 -43.26 22.20 1.23
N MET A 136 -42.36 22.40 2.20
CA MET A 136 -41.05 21.81 2.20
C MET A 136 -41.05 20.54 3.07
N VAL A 137 -40.58 19.45 2.49
CA VAL A 137 -40.46 18.17 3.16
C VAL A 137 -38.99 17.82 3.34
N PRO A 138 -38.53 17.49 4.56
CA PRO A 138 -37.15 17.05 4.77
C PRO A 138 -36.92 15.69 4.09
N GLN A 139 -35.84 15.62 3.32
CA GLN A 139 -35.34 14.41 2.69
C GLN A 139 -34.03 14.01 3.35
N ARG A 140 -33.94 12.80 3.91
CA ARG A 140 -32.77 12.35 4.66
C ARG A 140 -31.87 11.40 3.89
N THR A 141 -32.33 10.92 2.75
CA THR A 141 -31.66 9.88 1.94
C THR A 141 -31.20 10.39 0.58
N LEU A 142 -30.80 11.65 0.50
CA LEU A 142 -30.23 12.20 -0.72
C LEU A 142 -28.81 11.72 -0.91
N LEU A 143 -28.51 11.24 -2.11
CA LEU A 143 -27.15 10.88 -2.50
C LEU A 143 -26.31 12.13 -2.85
N PRO A 144 -24.98 12.05 -2.79
CA PRO A 144 -24.11 13.14 -3.19
C PRO A 144 -24.32 13.52 -4.66
N GLY A 145 -24.70 14.75 -4.93
CA GLY A 145 -24.77 15.27 -6.30
C GLY A 145 -23.38 15.50 -6.93
N THR A 146 -22.36 15.64 -6.12
CA THR A 146 -20.97 15.66 -6.59
C THR A 146 -20.46 14.24 -6.72
N PRO A 147 -19.90 13.82 -7.88
CA PRO A 147 -19.43 12.46 -8.08
C PRO A 147 -18.18 12.17 -7.24
N LYS A 148 -18.38 11.81 -5.99
CA LYS A 148 -17.35 11.42 -5.02
C LYS A 148 -17.93 10.40 -4.04
N ALA A 149 -17.28 9.25 -3.92
CA ALA A 149 -17.59 8.32 -2.85
C ALA A 149 -17.05 8.85 -1.51
N ASP A 150 -17.79 8.63 -0.43
CA ASP A 150 -17.33 8.97 0.92
C ASP A 150 -16.28 7.98 1.43
N GLU A 151 -16.43 6.71 1.04
CA GLU A 151 -15.50 5.62 1.28
C GLU A 151 -15.47 4.73 0.03
N ALA A 152 -14.30 4.21 -0.31
CA ALA A 152 -14.14 3.36 -1.49
C ALA A 152 -13.02 2.34 -1.31
N ALA A 153 -13.19 1.18 -1.94
CA ALA A 153 -12.13 0.22 -2.17
C ALA A 153 -12.09 -0.11 -3.67
N LEU A 154 -10.95 0.14 -4.32
CA LEU A 154 -10.67 -0.27 -5.68
C LEU A 154 -9.73 -1.46 -5.63
N ILE A 155 -10.21 -2.62 -6.02
CA ILE A 155 -9.53 -3.92 -5.85
C ILE A 155 -9.05 -4.38 -7.22
N ASP A 156 -7.75 -4.45 -7.42
CA ASP A 156 -7.13 -5.04 -8.59
C ASP A 156 -7.30 -6.57 -8.53
N ARG A 157 -8.03 -7.13 -9.50
CA ARG A 157 -8.34 -8.57 -9.54
C ARG A 157 -7.17 -9.42 -10.01
N ALA A 158 -6.15 -8.82 -10.63
CA ALA A 158 -5.00 -9.55 -11.14
C ALA A 158 -3.96 -9.82 -10.04
N ASN A 159 -3.79 -8.89 -9.09
CA ASN A 159 -2.74 -8.97 -8.08
C ASN A 159 -3.21 -8.78 -6.62
N GLY A 160 -4.52 -8.51 -6.41
CA GLY A 160 -5.09 -8.29 -5.08
C GLY A 160 -4.67 -7.00 -4.40
N ALA A 161 -4.07 -6.05 -5.12
CA ALA A 161 -3.80 -4.72 -4.58
C ALA A 161 -5.11 -3.95 -4.38
N VAL A 162 -5.21 -3.21 -3.29
CA VAL A 162 -6.41 -2.46 -2.92
C VAL A 162 -6.05 -1.00 -2.71
N ARG A 163 -6.70 -0.11 -3.47
CA ARG A 163 -6.66 1.32 -3.21
C ARG A 163 -7.86 1.70 -2.37
N MET A 164 -7.62 2.17 -1.13
CA MET A 164 -8.63 2.36 -0.10
C MET A 164 -8.82 3.83 0.26
N ILE A 165 -10.06 4.30 0.20
CA ILE A 165 -10.48 5.60 0.74
C ILE A 165 -11.40 5.30 1.91
N GLU A 166 -11.01 5.70 3.12
CA GLU A 166 -11.78 5.40 4.32
C GLU A 166 -11.57 6.44 5.42
N LYS A 167 -12.51 6.46 6.36
CA LYS A 167 -12.47 7.35 7.53
C LYS A 167 -12.40 6.52 8.80
N LYS A 168 -11.83 7.14 9.85
CA LYS A 168 -11.85 6.54 11.20
C LYS A 168 -13.16 6.86 11.88
N PHE A 169 -13.81 5.82 12.38
CA PHE A 169 -15.00 5.91 13.22
C PHE A 169 -14.69 5.44 14.64
N GLN A 170 -15.54 5.81 15.60
CA GLN A 170 -15.47 5.26 16.95
C GLN A 170 -15.91 3.79 16.90
N LEU A 171 -14.93 2.88 16.97
CA LEU A 171 -15.12 1.44 17.02
C LEU A 171 -14.64 0.98 18.39
N ASP A 172 -15.56 0.44 19.19
CA ASP A 172 -15.27 0.08 20.58
C ASP A 172 -14.64 1.26 21.37
N GLU A 173 -13.47 1.10 21.97
CA GLU A 173 -12.81 2.11 22.80
C GLU A 173 -11.95 3.12 22.02
N LYS A 174 -11.68 2.89 20.73
CA LYS A 174 -10.78 3.70 19.92
C LYS A 174 -11.38 4.11 18.57
N LYS A 175 -10.79 5.15 17.98
CA LYS A 175 -11.06 5.49 16.58
C LYS A 175 -10.22 4.63 15.66
N ASP A 176 -10.87 3.87 14.79
CA ASP A 176 -10.20 2.96 13.88
C ASP A 176 -10.92 2.89 12.53
N PHE A 177 -10.33 2.20 11.56
CA PHE A 177 -10.88 1.93 10.25
C PHE A 177 -11.65 0.62 10.28
N TYR A 178 -12.91 0.62 9.81
CA TYR A 178 -13.68 -0.62 9.73
C TYR A 178 -13.58 -1.27 8.35
N LEU A 179 -13.50 -0.45 7.29
CA LEU A 179 -13.57 -0.95 5.93
C LEU A 179 -12.35 -1.81 5.60
N SER A 180 -11.13 -1.29 5.81
CA SER A 180 -9.90 -2.06 5.59
C SER A 180 -9.75 -3.22 6.56
N THR A 181 -9.99 -3.01 7.86
CA THR A 181 -9.63 -4.00 8.89
C THR A 181 -10.69 -5.07 9.09
N ARG A 182 -12.00 -4.70 9.12
CA ARG A 182 -13.09 -5.62 9.48
C ARG A 182 -13.85 -6.16 8.28
N VAL A 183 -13.97 -5.36 7.20
CA VAL A 183 -14.67 -5.81 5.98
C VAL A 183 -13.73 -6.57 5.07
N PHE A 184 -12.59 -5.95 4.71
CA PHE A 184 -11.68 -6.52 3.71
C PHE A 184 -10.51 -7.31 4.29
N GLY A 185 -10.20 -7.17 5.58
CA GLY A 185 -9.04 -7.82 6.19
C GLY A 185 -7.74 -7.38 5.48
N CYS A 186 -7.61 -6.07 5.24
CA CYS A 186 -6.45 -5.46 4.58
C CYS A 186 -5.53 -4.78 5.58
N THR A 187 -4.25 -4.77 5.24
CA THR A 187 -3.23 -3.94 5.89
C THR A 187 -2.71 -2.89 4.92
N GLU A 188 -2.31 -1.72 5.43
CA GLU A 188 -1.69 -0.70 4.61
C GLU A 188 -0.37 -1.22 4.07
N ALA A 189 -0.20 -1.17 2.74
CA ALA A 189 1.03 -1.56 2.10
C ALA A 189 2.12 -0.53 2.40
N LEU A 190 3.29 -1.02 2.76
CA LEU A 190 4.44 -0.15 2.96
C LEU A 190 4.77 0.61 1.68
N GLN A 191 5.10 1.88 1.81
CA GLN A 191 5.63 2.66 0.69
C GLN A 191 6.97 2.07 0.22
N GLU A 192 7.29 2.20 -1.07
CA GLU A 192 8.51 1.64 -1.68
C GLU A 192 9.80 2.00 -0.91
N ARG A 193 9.88 3.24 -0.41
CA ARG A 193 11.00 3.67 0.43
C ARG A 193 11.06 2.92 1.77
N ALA A 194 9.90 2.66 2.38
CA ALA A 194 9.81 1.94 3.64
C ALA A 194 10.09 0.45 3.45
N LYS A 195 9.63 -0.14 2.34
CA LYS A 195 9.95 -1.52 1.95
C LYS A 195 11.45 -1.72 1.78
N LEU A 196 12.12 -0.86 0.99
CA LEU A 196 13.55 -0.95 0.79
C LEU A 196 14.32 -0.82 2.10
N LYS A 197 13.90 0.14 2.94
CA LYS A 197 14.49 0.32 4.26
C LYS A 197 14.33 -0.95 5.11
N ALA A 198 13.12 -1.52 5.16
CA ALA A 198 12.85 -2.75 5.91
C ALA A 198 13.69 -3.93 5.41
N VAL A 199 13.80 -4.12 4.08
CA VAL A 199 14.64 -5.19 3.50
C VAL A 199 16.11 -5.02 3.90
N CYS A 200 16.67 -3.81 3.75
CA CYS A 200 18.06 -3.54 4.11
C CYS A 200 18.31 -3.70 5.61
N GLU A 201 17.50 -3.08 6.47
CA GLU A 201 17.67 -3.14 7.93
C GLU A 201 17.54 -4.56 8.47
N THR A 202 16.57 -5.33 7.94
CA THR A 202 16.36 -6.72 8.35
C THR A 202 17.53 -7.61 7.91
N ALA A 203 18.03 -7.41 6.68
CA ALA A 203 19.18 -8.16 6.17
C ALA A 203 20.44 -7.85 7.00
N VAL A 204 20.73 -6.59 7.28
CA VAL A 204 21.85 -6.15 8.10
C VAL A 204 21.76 -6.73 9.51
N ALA A 205 20.60 -6.63 10.16
CA ALA A 205 20.39 -7.15 11.51
C ALA A 205 20.63 -8.66 11.59
N ALA A 206 20.07 -9.42 10.63
CA ALA A 206 20.24 -10.86 10.56
C ALA A 206 21.71 -11.28 10.35
N VAL A 207 22.45 -10.56 9.51
CA VAL A 207 23.87 -10.85 9.27
C VAL A 207 24.71 -10.50 10.49
N LYS A 208 24.53 -9.33 11.11
CA LYS A 208 25.26 -8.95 12.33
C LYS A 208 25.03 -9.94 13.48
N GLU A 209 23.81 -10.48 13.61
CA GLU A 209 23.49 -11.46 14.63
C GLU A 209 24.11 -12.85 14.34
N ALA A 210 24.10 -13.29 13.08
CA ALA A 210 24.60 -14.61 12.69
C ALA A 210 26.13 -14.65 12.51
N TYR A 211 26.72 -13.52 12.18
CA TYR A 211 28.17 -13.32 11.95
C TYR A 211 28.63 -12.12 12.77
N PRO A 212 28.74 -12.26 14.12
CA PRO A 212 29.23 -11.18 14.97
C PRO A 212 30.66 -10.83 14.58
N GLU A 213 30.93 -9.55 14.47
CA GLU A 213 32.30 -9.06 14.27
C GLU A 213 33.16 -9.51 15.43
N PRO A 214 34.43 -9.91 15.20
CA PRO A 214 35.31 -10.26 16.30
C PRO A 214 35.44 -9.08 17.28
N GLU A 215 35.38 -9.36 18.58
CA GLU A 215 35.59 -8.34 19.62
C GLU A 215 36.84 -7.53 19.28
N GLU A 216 36.68 -6.22 19.16
CA GLU A 216 37.72 -5.30 18.74
C GLU A 216 38.94 -5.46 19.65
N LEU A 217 40.13 -5.63 19.05
CA LEU A 217 41.38 -5.34 19.72
C LEU A 217 41.35 -3.83 20.01
N ASP A 218 41.30 -3.47 21.30
CA ASP A 218 41.37 -2.09 21.80
C ASP A 218 42.47 -1.33 21.05
N ASP A 219 42.09 -0.28 20.29
CA ASP A 219 42.91 0.75 19.66
C ASP A 219 42.68 0.98 18.14
N VAL A 220 41.78 0.28 17.45
CA VAL A 220 41.47 0.60 16.05
C VAL A 220 40.00 1.00 15.97
N PRO A 221 39.67 2.27 15.66
CA PRO A 221 38.27 2.61 15.43
C PRO A 221 37.73 1.76 14.28
N PRO A 222 36.54 1.14 14.46
CA PRO A 222 35.97 0.30 13.44
C PRO A 222 35.79 1.13 12.15
N PHE A 223 36.15 0.51 11.02
CA PHE A 223 35.84 1.09 9.72
C PHE A 223 34.32 1.16 9.62
N ASP A 224 33.78 2.38 9.78
CA ASP A 224 32.35 2.65 9.83
C ASP A 224 31.68 2.16 8.53
N GLY A 225 31.09 0.97 8.58
CA GLY A 225 30.31 0.43 7.52
C GLY A 225 30.66 -0.94 6.95
N GLY A 226 31.55 -1.74 7.57
CA GLY A 226 31.98 -3.03 7.03
C GLY A 226 30.82 -3.95 6.62
N THR A 227 30.20 -4.63 7.59
CA THR A 227 29.10 -5.59 7.36
C THR A 227 27.84 -4.92 6.83
N GLU A 228 27.44 -3.80 7.41
CA GLU A 228 26.23 -3.06 7.03
C GLU A 228 26.27 -2.65 5.56
N THR A 229 27.38 -2.07 5.14
CA THR A 229 27.57 -1.62 3.75
C THR A 229 27.63 -2.78 2.77
N ALA A 230 28.34 -3.86 3.12
CA ALA A 230 28.42 -5.03 2.26
C ALA A 230 27.04 -5.65 2.03
N VAL A 231 26.21 -5.74 3.08
CA VAL A 231 24.85 -6.26 3.00
C VAL A 231 23.93 -5.32 2.21
N GLU A 232 23.96 -4.01 2.48
CA GLU A 232 23.16 -3.04 1.70
C GLU A 232 23.53 -3.05 0.21
N LEU A 233 24.83 -3.12 -0.10
CA LEU A 233 25.32 -3.24 -1.48
C LEU A 233 24.83 -4.54 -2.12
N MET A 234 24.93 -5.66 -1.40
CA MET A 234 24.40 -6.94 -1.88
C MET A 234 22.91 -6.84 -2.23
N VAL A 235 22.09 -6.25 -1.36
CA VAL A 235 20.66 -6.04 -1.62
C VAL A 235 20.44 -5.20 -2.88
N CYS A 236 21.19 -4.12 -3.03
CA CYS A 236 21.00 -3.20 -4.15
C CYS A 236 21.55 -3.73 -5.48
N ASN A 237 22.54 -4.60 -5.45
CA ASN A 237 23.05 -5.29 -6.65
C ASN A 237 22.03 -6.29 -7.24
N GLN A 238 20.95 -6.61 -6.51
CA GLN A 238 19.82 -7.37 -7.07
C GLN A 238 18.88 -6.50 -7.93
N ALA A 239 19.13 -5.20 -8.07
CA ALA A 239 18.26 -4.33 -8.86
C ALA A 239 18.42 -4.58 -10.37
N VAL A 240 17.28 -4.84 -11.01
CA VAL A 240 17.15 -4.86 -12.48
C VAL A 240 16.18 -3.74 -12.86
N ASP A 241 16.59 -2.85 -13.76
CA ASP A 241 15.80 -1.68 -14.17
C ASP A 241 15.27 -0.83 -12.99
N ASN A 242 16.13 -0.58 -11.99
CA ASN A 242 15.82 0.11 -10.74
C ASN A 242 14.78 -0.60 -9.87
N THR A 243 14.53 -1.88 -10.08
CA THR A 243 13.59 -2.67 -9.28
C THR A 243 14.31 -3.86 -8.66
N ILE A 244 14.15 -4.03 -7.34
CA ILE A 244 14.67 -5.15 -6.57
C ILE A 244 13.53 -6.13 -6.31
N SER A 245 13.70 -7.40 -6.70
CA SER A 245 12.82 -8.49 -6.30
C SER A 245 13.21 -8.95 -4.88
N VAL A 246 12.24 -9.06 -3.98
CA VAL A 246 12.48 -9.57 -2.62
C VAL A 246 12.95 -11.03 -2.65
N GLU A 247 12.43 -11.83 -3.58
CA GLU A 247 12.86 -13.23 -3.76
C GLU A 247 14.33 -13.33 -4.21
N ASP A 248 14.79 -12.42 -5.09
CA ASP A 248 16.19 -12.39 -5.49
C ASP A 248 17.11 -12.04 -4.30
N VAL A 249 16.68 -11.12 -3.44
CA VAL A 249 17.40 -10.81 -2.18
C VAL A 249 17.44 -12.03 -1.26
N ARG A 250 16.33 -12.74 -1.08
CA ARG A 250 16.27 -13.96 -0.27
C ARG A 250 17.21 -15.04 -0.80
N THR A 251 17.18 -15.25 -2.11
CA THR A 251 18.08 -16.21 -2.76
C THR A 251 19.53 -15.82 -2.54
N ARG A 252 19.87 -14.55 -2.71
CA ARG A 252 21.23 -14.07 -2.49
C ARG A 252 21.67 -14.13 -1.03
N MET A 253 20.74 -13.89 -0.09
CA MET A 253 21.00 -14.10 1.35
C MET A 253 21.34 -15.56 1.68
N ARG A 254 20.60 -16.52 1.10
CA ARG A 254 20.88 -17.96 1.29
C ARG A 254 22.26 -18.35 0.76
N GLU A 255 22.69 -17.77 -0.35
CA GLU A 255 24.00 -18.03 -0.96
C GLU A 255 25.15 -17.38 -0.19
N ALA A 256 25.03 -16.08 0.09
CA ALA A 256 26.12 -15.29 0.69
C ALA A 256 26.19 -15.43 2.21
N TYR A 257 25.04 -15.56 2.89
CA TYR A 257 24.91 -15.57 4.35
C TYR A 257 23.99 -16.70 4.84
N PRO A 258 24.33 -17.99 4.63
CA PRO A 258 23.42 -19.11 4.89
C PRO A 258 22.96 -19.22 6.35
N LEU A 259 23.73 -18.78 7.32
CA LEU A 259 23.35 -18.78 8.75
C LEU A 259 22.38 -17.62 9.09
N ALA A 260 22.43 -16.52 8.35
CA ALA A 260 21.56 -15.36 8.55
C ALA A 260 20.22 -15.49 7.81
N ALA A 261 20.17 -16.23 6.71
CA ALA A 261 19.02 -16.33 5.82
C ALA A 261 17.71 -16.72 6.54
N PRO A 262 17.65 -17.73 7.41
CA PRO A 262 16.40 -18.08 8.10
C PRO A 262 15.89 -16.96 9.03
N LYS A 263 16.79 -16.24 9.70
CA LYS A 263 16.45 -15.11 10.57
C LYS A 263 15.96 -13.92 9.76
N PHE A 264 16.61 -13.65 8.64
CA PHE A 264 16.18 -12.63 7.69
C PHE A 264 14.76 -12.88 7.20
N GLU A 265 14.45 -14.11 6.75
CA GLU A 265 13.14 -14.49 6.24
C GLU A 265 12.05 -14.36 7.32
N GLN A 266 12.32 -14.80 8.53
CA GLN A 266 11.39 -14.67 9.65
C GLN A 266 11.14 -13.21 10.01
N ALA A 267 12.19 -12.42 10.19
CA ALA A 267 12.07 -11.02 10.57
C ALA A 267 11.45 -10.16 9.46
N LEU A 268 11.71 -10.50 8.18
CA LEU A 268 11.12 -9.80 7.04
C LEU A 268 9.60 -10.00 6.99
N ALA A 269 9.10 -11.20 7.31
CA ALA A 269 7.67 -11.48 7.37
C ALA A 269 6.94 -10.57 8.38
N ASP A 270 7.59 -10.21 9.49
CA ASP A 270 7.03 -9.32 10.51
C ASP A 270 6.94 -7.85 10.06
N THR A 271 7.68 -7.46 9.01
CA THR A 271 7.67 -6.08 8.49
C THR A 271 6.51 -5.78 7.55
N GLY A 272 5.77 -6.81 7.09
CA GLY A 272 4.73 -6.67 6.07
C GLY A 272 5.25 -6.63 4.63
N VAL A 273 6.55 -6.84 4.40
CA VAL A 273 7.15 -7.05 3.07
C VAL A 273 6.96 -8.51 2.68
N ARG A 274 6.41 -8.75 1.49
CA ARG A 274 6.12 -10.10 0.99
C ARG A 274 7.23 -10.59 0.06
N GLU A 275 7.28 -11.90 -0.11
CA GLU A 275 8.22 -12.58 -1.01
C GLU A 275 8.07 -12.14 -2.47
N ASP A 276 6.83 -11.93 -2.92
CA ASP A 276 6.50 -11.49 -4.27
C ASP A 276 6.62 -9.98 -4.49
N ASP A 277 6.98 -9.22 -3.44
CA ASP A 277 7.16 -7.78 -3.56
C ASP A 277 8.33 -7.41 -4.48
N ARG A 278 8.09 -6.36 -5.25
CA ARG A 278 9.12 -5.68 -6.04
C ARG A 278 9.27 -4.26 -5.51
N VAL A 279 10.50 -3.88 -5.20
CA VAL A 279 10.81 -2.59 -4.57
C VAL A 279 11.52 -1.70 -5.57
N THR A 280 10.92 -0.57 -5.90
CA THR A 280 11.53 0.41 -6.80
C THR A 280 12.55 1.27 -6.05
N VAL A 281 13.77 1.36 -6.59
CA VAL A 281 14.85 2.17 -6.05
C VAL A 281 15.06 3.39 -6.91
N SER A 282 15.07 4.58 -6.31
CA SER A 282 15.34 5.78 -7.09
C SER A 282 16.75 5.78 -7.69
N PRO A 283 16.93 6.28 -8.92
CA PRO A 283 18.26 6.36 -9.55
C PRO A 283 19.30 7.15 -8.73
N ALA A 284 18.83 8.11 -7.93
CA ALA A 284 19.72 8.87 -7.04
C ALA A 284 20.21 8.01 -5.85
N ARG A 285 19.38 7.08 -5.36
CA ARG A 285 19.78 6.15 -4.29
C ARG A 285 20.71 5.08 -4.86
N MET A 286 20.43 4.53 -6.04
CA MET A 286 21.33 3.59 -6.72
C MET A 286 22.73 4.19 -6.87
N ARG A 287 22.86 5.41 -7.42
CA ARG A 287 24.15 6.09 -7.56
C ARG A 287 24.88 6.33 -6.23
N ARG A 288 24.16 6.54 -5.12
CA ARG A 288 24.80 6.67 -3.80
C ARG A 288 25.37 5.36 -3.29
N MET A 289 24.75 4.25 -3.66
CA MET A 289 25.15 2.92 -3.24
C MET A 289 26.24 2.34 -4.13
N GLU A 290 26.30 2.76 -5.40
CA GLU A 290 27.36 2.39 -6.35
C GLU A 290 28.73 2.99 -6.00
N SER A 291 28.77 4.04 -5.19
CA SER A 291 30.05 4.71 -4.88
C SER A 291 30.05 5.35 -3.49
N ARG A 292 31.18 5.34 -2.82
CA ARG A 292 31.44 6.01 -1.55
C ARG A 292 32.26 7.27 -1.76
N SER A 293 31.90 8.33 -1.06
CA SER A 293 32.66 9.58 -1.04
C SER A 293 33.37 9.74 0.29
N PHE A 294 34.70 9.90 0.21
CA PHE A 294 35.55 10.19 1.35
C PHE A 294 36.00 11.64 1.23
N LYS A 295 35.94 12.40 2.31
CA LYS A 295 36.43 13.79 2.33
C LYS A 295 37.56 13.91 3.31
N THR A 296 38.72 14.37 2.83
CA THR A 296 39.87 14.63 3.68
C THR A 296 39.69 15.94 4.48
N GLU A 297 40.41 16.11 5.56
CA GLU A 297 40.43 17.37 6.34
C GLU A 297 40.85 18.57 5.48
N SER A 298 41.68 18.35 4.50
CA SER A 298 42.11 19.38 3.52
C SER A 298 41.04 19.68 2.46
N GLY A 299 39.86 19.00 2.48
CA GLY A 299 38.77 19.26 1.56
C GLY A 299 38.81 18.48 0.23
N ILE A 300 39.75 17.54 0.06
CA ILE A 300 39.77 16.66 -1.11
C ILE A 300 38.63 15.66 -0.99
N GLU A 301 37.81 15.54 -2.04
CA GLU A 301 36.74 14.56 -2.11
C GLU A 301 37.17 13.44 -3.08
N ILE A 302 37.16 12.19 -2.54
CA ILE A 302 37.52 10.99 -3.29
C ILE A 302 36.27 10.15 -3.41
N LYS A 303 35.90 9.78 -4.63
CA LYS A 303 34.74 8.94 -4.92
C LYS A 303 35.22 7.57 -5.41
N ILE A 304 34.90 6.52 -4.67
CA ILE A 304 35.33 5.16 -4.94
C ILE A 304 34.09 4.31 -5.23
N PRO A 305 34.06 3.50 -6.32
CA PRO A 305 33.04 2.49 -6.52
C PRO A 305 32.94 1.56 -5.30
N ALA A 306 31.74 1.28 -4.85
CA ALA A 306 31.52 0.51 -3.61
C ALA A 306 32.12 -0.90 -3.69
N GLU A 307 32.11 -1.53 -4.86
CA GLU A 307 32.74 -2.82 -5.13
C GLU A 307 34.26 -2.83 -4.91
N LEU A 308 34.92 -1.69 -5.14
CA LEU A 308 36.37 -1.55 -4.93
C LEU A 308 36.75 -1.20 -3.50
N CYS A 309 35.79 -0.75 -2.67
CA CYS A 309 36.06 -0.43 -1.27
C CYS A 309 36.43 -1.67 -0.43
N ASN A 310 36.08 -2.87 -0.90
CA ASN A 310 36.36 -4.15 -0.23
C ASN A 310 37.44 -4.98 -0.97
N SER A 311 38.16 -4.37 -1.93
CA SER A 311 39.20 -5.03 -2.71
C SER A 311 40.57 -4.48 -2.31
N ASP A 312 41.31 -5.24 -1.53
CA ASP A 312 42.68 -4.91 -1.12
C ASP A 312 43.64 -4.73 -2.32
N ASP A 313 43.24 -5.24 -3.49
CA ASP A 313 44.03 -5.10 -4.72
C ASP A 313 43.89 -3.72 -5.34
N ALA A 314 42.76 -3.03 -5.15
CA ALA A 314 42.46 -1.71 -5.76
C ALA A 314 42.60 -0.56 -4.75
N VAL A 315 42.10 -0.75 -3.52
CA VAL A 315 42.06 0.29 -2.50
C VAL A 315 42.41 -0.34 -1.14
N GLU A 316 43.38 0.24 -0.45
CA GLU A 316 43.80 -0.18 0.86
C GLU A 316 43.61 0.93 1.90
N PHE A 317 42.91 0.62 2.96
CA PHE A 317 42.68 1.52 4.08
C PHE A 317 43.74 1.26 5.16
N ILE A 318 44.63 2.23 5.40
CA ILE A 318 45.73 2.13 6.35
C ILE A 318 45.41 2.96 7.59
N HIS A 319 45.28 2.30 8.72
CA HIS A 319 45.15 2.98 10.00
C HIS A 319 46.51 3.37 10.58
N SER A 320 46.65 4.64 10.95
CA SER A 320 47.86 5.08 11.66
C SER A 320 47.72 4.83 13.16
N ALA A 321 48.83 4.62 13.84
CA ALA A 321 48.89 4.46 15.32
C ALA A 321 48.34 5.67 16.10
N THR A 322 48.06 6.79 15.41
CA THR A 322 47.50 8.03 15.99
C THR A 322 46.00 8.22 15.68
N GLY A 323 45.32 7.18 15.14
CA GLY A 323 43.89 7.21 14.84
C GLY A 323 43.51 7.88 13.50
N GLY A 324 44.51 8.20 12.65
CA GLY A 324 44.27 8.73 11.31
C GLY A 324 44.03 7.61 10.31
N LEU A 325 43.07 7.79 9.39
CA LEU A 325 42.80 6.92 8.25
C LEU A 325 43.54 7.45 7.01
N SER A 326 44.35 6.62 6.37
CA SER A 326 44.99 6.88 5.11
C SER A 326 44.43 5.95 4.04
N LEU A 327 44.22 6.48 2.83
CA LEU A 327 43.71 5.74 1.70
C LEU A 327 44.85 5.55 0.69
N LEU A 328 45.19 4.31 0.39
CA LEU A 328 46.12 3.95 -0.68
C LEU A 328 45.33 3.43 -1.88
N ILE A 329 45.40 4.14 -3.01
CA ILE A 329 44.79 3.71 -4.25
C ILE A 329 45.89 3.10 -5.11
N LYS A 330 45.76 1.85 -5.52
CA LYS A 330 46.72 1.08 -6.31
C LYS A 330 46.37 1.20 -7.79
N ASP A 331 47.34 1.01 -8.68
CA ASP A 331 47.21 0.96 -10.13
C ASP A 331 46.60 2.25 -10.77
N VAL A 332 46.98 3.42 -10.26
CA VAL A 332 46.61 4.70 -10.87
C VAL A 332 47.39 4.90 -12.16
N LEU A 333 46.73 4.90 -13.31
CA LEU A 333 47.30 5.32 -14.60
C LEU A 333 47.30 6.85 -14.63
N VAL A 334 48.49 7.44 -14.77
CA VAL A 334 48.71 8.89 -14.92
C VAL A 334 48.92 9.23 -16.37
#